data_3c41524f04514a353a2efd64f09cc897
#
_entry.id   3c41524f04514a353a2efd64f09cc897
#
_cell.length_a   1.000
_cell.length_b   1.000
_cell.length_c   1.000
_cell.angle_alpha   90.00
_cell.angle_beta   90.00
_cell.angle_gamma   90.00
#
_symmetry.space_group_name_H-M   'P 1'
#
loop_
_entity.id
_entity.type
_entity.pdbx_description
1 polymer ?
#
loop_
_entity_poly.entity_id
_entity_poly.type
_entity_poly.pdbx_seq_one_letter_code
_entity_poly.pdbx_strand_id
1 'polypeptide(L)'
;MNITMNTANPYNMALDKNPANHVSLSPLSFLKRTAAIYPDRLAIIYGERRQTWAETAARCRRLASALQARGIGHGDTVAVMLPNVP
;
A
#
# COMPACT_ATOMS: atom_id res chain seq x y z
N MET A 1 -1.98 14.48 -37.17
CA MET A 1 -0.71 14.26 -36.48
C MET A 1 -0.14 12.92 -36.88
N ASN A 2 1.12 12.88 -37.17
CA ASN A 2 1.78 11.65 -37.57
C ASN A 2 2.30 10.90 -36.34
N ILE A 3 1.73 9.73 -36.08
CA ILE A 3 2.04 8.91 -34.93
C ILE A 3 3.34 8.11 -35.15
N THR A 4 3.74 7.95 -36.40
CA THR A 4 4.93 7.14 -36.71
C THR A 4 6.22 7.70 -36.12
N MET A 5 6.24 8.96 -35.77
CA MET A 5 7.40 9.56 -35.11
C MET A 5 7.72 8.90 -33.77
N ASN A 6 6.70 8.38 -33.08
CA ASN A 6 6.88 7.74 -31.79
C ASN A 6 7.56 6.38 -31.89
N THR A 7 7.38 5.69 -33.02
CA THR A 7 7.98 4.38 -33.23
C THR A 7 9.50 4.43 -33.41
N ALA A 8 10.00 5.59 -33.86
CA ALA A 8 11.44 5.79 -34.04
C ALA A 8 12.14 6.34 -32.80
N ASN A 9 11.37 6.72 -31.77
CA ASN A 9 11.94 7.31 -30.54
C ASN A 9 12.28 6.19 -29.56
N PRO A 10 13.58 5.99 -29.24
CA PRO A 10 13.99 4.93 -28.32
C PRO A 10 13.44 5.13 -26.91
N TYR A 11 13.07 6.34 -26.54
CA TYR A 11 12.51 6.64 -25.22
C TYR A 11 11.02 6.25 -25.11
N ASN A 12 10.40 5.87 -26.22
CA ASN A 12 9.00 5.42 -26.26
C ASN A 12 8.88 3.93 -26.59
N MET A 13 10.00 3.19 -26.54
CA MET A 13 10.01 1.77 -26.83
C MET A 13 9.99 0.94 -25.57
N ALA A 14 9.35 -0.23 -25.64
CA ALA A 14 9.32 -1.21 -24.56
C ALA A 14 8.76 -0.64 -23.24
N LEU A 15 7.74 0.20 -23.33
CA LEU A 15 7.11 0.83 -22.18
C LEU A 15 5.81 0.16 -21.74
N ASP A 16 5.50 -0.99 -22.31
CA ASP A 16 4.31 -1.74 -21.91
C ASP A 16 4.39 -2.10 -20.42
N LYS A 17 3.23 -2.03 -19.77
CA LYS A 17 3.13 -2.37 -18.36
C LYS A 17 3.38 -3.87 -18.17
N ASN A 18 4.30 -4.18 -17.28
CA ASN A 18 4.60 -5.55 -16.90
C ASN A 18 5.04 -5.59 -15.42
N PRO A 19 5.14 -6.77 -14.80
CA PRO A 19 5.48 -6.86 -13.39
C PRO A 19 6.83 -6.22 -13.00
N ALA A 20 7.73 -6.07 -13.96
CA ALA A 20 9.05 -5.50 -13.70
C ALA A 20 9.05 -3.98 -13.64
N ASN A 21 8.14 -3.32 -14.36
CA ASN A 21 8.15 -1.85 -14.48
C ASN A 21 6.85 -1.17 -14.03
N HIS A 22 5.87 -1.93 -13.56
CA HIS A 22 4.58 -1.37 -13.19
C HIS A 22 3.97 -2.09 -12.00
N VAL A 23 3.45 -1.29 -11.08
CA VAL A 23 2.63 -1.74 -9.95
C VAL A 23 1.47 -0.76 -9.83
N SER A 24 0.27 -1.27 -9.63
CA SER A 24 -0.91 -0.43 -9.42
C SER A 24 -0.76 0.38 -8.14
N LEU A 25 -1.15 1.64 -8.20
CA LEU A 25 -1.13 2.51 -7.03
C LEU A 25 -2.18 2.04 -6.02
N SER A 26 -1.76 1.84 -4.78
CA SER A 26 -2.61 1.37 -3.70
C SER A 26 -2.18 1.98 -2.37
N PRO A 27 -3.13 2.33 -1.48
CA PRO A 27 -2.78 2.79 -0.13
C PRO A 27 -1.92 1.79 0.64
N LEU A 28 -2.05 0.50 0.35
CA LEU A 28 -1.28 -0.53 1.04
C LEU A 28 0.22 -0.43 0.77
N SER A 29 0.59 -0.05 -0.45
CA SER A 29 2.01 0.12 -0.79
C SER A 29 2.63 1.32 -0.08
N PHE A 30 1.85 2.37 0.22
CA PHE A 30 2.33 3.50 1.00
C PHE A 30 2.67 3.11 2.43
N LEU A 31 1.82 2.31 3.08
CA LEU A 31 2.09 1.82 4.42
C LEU A 31 3.37 0.98 4.47
N LYS A 32 3.49 0.03 3.57
CA LYS A 32 4.65 -0.86 3.50
C LYS A 32 5.93 -0.09 3.26
N ARG A 33 5.92 0.85 2.32
CA ARG A 33 7.07 1.68 1.97
C ARG A 33 7.48 2.58 3.13
N THR A 34 6.52 3.26 3.75
CA THR A 34 6.80 4.18 4.84
C THR A 34 7.35 3.45 6.05
N ALA A 35 6.81 2.29 6.38
CA ALA A 35 7.32 1.48 7.48
C ALA A 35 8.74 0.98 7.22
N ALA A 36 9.10 0.71 5.97
CA ALA A 36 10.45 0.30 5.60
C ALA A 36 11.47 1.44 5.67
N ILE A 37 11.08 2.64 5.25
CA ILE A 37 12.00 3.78 5.13
C ILE A 37 12.04 4.59 6.44
N TYR A 38 10.90 4.77 7.10
CA TYR A 38 10.76 5.59 8.30
C TYR A 38 10.11 4.82 9.46
N PRO A 39 10.65 3.68 9.87
CA PRO A 39 9.99 2.81 10.86
C PRO A 39 9.76 3.50 12.20
N ASP A 40 10.68 4.39 12.60
CA ASP A 40 10.65 5.01 13.94
C ASP A 40 9.90 6.34 13.97
N ARG A 41 9.42 6.82 12.83
CA ARG A 41 8.61 8.04 12.80
C ARG A 41 7.20 7.78 13.30
N LEU A 42 6.62 8.79 13.94
CA LEU A 42 5.25 8.69 14.43
C LEU A 42 4.25 8.65 13.26
N ALA A 43 3.40 7.65 13.28
CA ALA A 43 2.30 7.49 12.33
C ALA A 43 0.98 7.97 12.93
N ILE A 44 0.76 7.73 14.23
CA ILE A 44 -0.48 8.02 14.92
C ILE A 44 -0.16 8.71 16.23
N ILE A 45 -0.89 9.80 16.49
CA ILE A 45 -0.88 10.52 17.75
C ILE A 45 -2.34 10.68 18.16
N TYR A 46 -2.69 10.13 19.32
CA TYR A 46 -4.03 10.23 19.87
C TYR A 46 -3.94 10.39 21.39
N GLY A 47 -4.16 11.61 21.86
CA GLY A 47 -3.91 11.93 23.27
C GLY A 47 -2.44 11.68 23.63
N GLU A 48 -2.21 10.84 24.60
CA GLU A 48 -0.87 10.44 25.00
C GLU A 48 -0.33 9.23 24.21
N ARG A 49 -1.19 8.60 23.41
CA ARG A 49 -0.80 7.47 22.61
C ARG A 49 0.07 7.91 21.43
N ARG A 50 1.21 7.29 21.30
CA ARG A 50 2.16 7.50 20.22
C ARG A 50 2.44 6.15 19.56
N GLN A 51 2.30 6.08 18.25
CA GLN A 51 2.51 4.83 17.50
C GLN A 51 3.36 5.12 16.29
N THR A 52 4.45 4.38 16.14
CA THR A 52 5.36 4.51 15.00
C THR A 52 4.80 3.82 13.75
N TRP A 53 5.42 4.09 12.61
CA TRP A 53 5.07 3.40 11.37
C TRP A 53 5.35 1.89 11.45
N ALA A 54 6.44 1.49 12.10
CA ALA A 54 6.73 0.09 12.32
C ALA A 54 5.64 -0.61 13.15
N GLU A 55 5.20 0.03 14.23
CA GLU A 55 4.12 -0.49 15.07
C GLU A 55 2.79 -0.55 14.32
N THR A 56 2.49 0.48 13.53
CA THR A 56 1.27 0.52 12.72
C THR A 56 1.26 -0.60 11.69
N ALA A 57 2.37 -0.80 10.98
CA ALA A 57 2.48 -1.90 10.02
C ALA A 57 2.35 -3.27 10.69
N ALA A 58 2.93 -3.44 11.86
CA ALA A 58 2.82 -4.68 12.62
C ALA A 58 1.37 -4.97 13.04
N ARG A 59 0.64 -3.94 13.48
CA ARG A 59 -0.77 -4.08 13.82
C ARG A 59 -1.63 -4.44 12.62
N CYS A 60 -1.36 -3.82 11.48
CA CYS A 60 -2.06 -4.15 10.24
C CYS A 60 -1.83 -5.62 9.83
N ARG A 61 -0.60 -6.09 9.95
CA ARG A 61 -0.27 -7.49 9.65
C ARG A 61 -0.98 -8.45 10.60
N ARG A 62 -1.05 -8.12 11.89
CA ARG A 62 -1.77 -8.96 12.85
C ARG A 62 -3.27 -9.03 12.55
N LEU A 63 -3.87 -7.91 12.19
CA LEU A 63 -5.28 -7.89 11.79
C LEU A 63 -5.50 -8.72 10.52
N ALA A 64 -4.67 -8.54 9.51
CA ALA A 64 -4.76 -9.31 8.27
C ALA A 64 -4.63 -10.81 8.53
N SER A 65 -3.70 -11.20 9.39
CA SER A 65 -3.51 -12.60 9.79
C SER A 65 -4.73 -13.16 10.51
N ALA A 66 -5.34 -12.38 11.40
CA ALA A 66 -6.54 -12.79 12.12
C ALA A 66 -7.73 -12.97 11.18
N LEU A 67 -7.89 -12.09 10.20
CA LEU A 67 -8.94 -12.19 9.20
C LEU A 67 -8.72 -13.42 8.30
N GLN A 68 -7.49 -13.65 7.89
CA GLN A 68 -7.15 -14.82 7.08
C GLN A 68 -7.44 -16.12 7.82
N ALA A 69 -7.14 -16.18 9.11
CA ALA A 69 -7.42 -17.35 9.94
C ALA A 69 -8.93 -17.65 10.03
N ARG A 70 -9.78 -16.65 9.77
CA ARG A 70 -11.24 -16.80 9.74
C ARG A 70 -11.78 -17.06 8.35
N GLY A 71 -10.94 -17.31 7.37
CA GLY A 71 -11.34 -17.60 6.00
C GLY A 71 -11.62 -16.38 5.14
N ILE A 72 -11.27 -15.19 5.60
CA ILE A 72 -11.45 -13.94 4.83
C ILE A 72 -10.20 -13.71 4.00
N GLY A 73 -10.36 -13.53 2.69
CA GLY A 73 -9.25 -13.38 1.78
C GLY A 73 -9.56 -12.47 0.62
N HIS A 74 -8.79 -12.64 -0.44
CA HIS A 74 -8.91 -11.81 -1.64
C HIS A 74 -10.33 -11.83 -2.19
N GLY A 75 -10.87 -10.66 -2.49
CA GLY A 75 -12.22 -10.51 -3.00
C GLY A 75 -13.31 -10.41 -1.94
N ASP A 76 -12.99 -10.70 -0.69
CA ASP A 76 -13.94 -10.58 0.41
C ASP A 76 -14.02 -9.13 0.90
N THR A 77 -15.18 -8.79 1.45
CA THR A 77 -15.44 -7.46 1.99
C THR A 77 -15.68 -7.55 3.50
N VAL A 78 -15.02 -6.66 4.23
CA VAL A 78 -15.26 -6.48 5.66
C VAL A 78 -15.86 -5.11 5.88
N ALA A 79 -17.05 -5.08 6.48
CA ALA A 79 -17.71 -3.83 6.85
C ALA A 79 -17.40 -3.53 8.33
N VAL A 80 -17.14 -2.26 8.60
CA VAL A 80 -16.86 -1.81 9.98
C VAL A 80 -17.76 -0.64 10.35
N MET A 81 -18.14 -0.60 11.63
CA MET A 81 -18.83 0.55 12.21
C MET A 81 -18.14 0.84 13.54
N LEU A 82 -17.15 1.72 13.47
CA LEU A 82 -16.25 1.99 14.58
C LEU A 82 -16.18 3.49 14.85
N PRO A 83 -15.91 3.92 16.10
CA PRO A 83 -15.58 5.31 16.36
C PRO A 83 -14.27 5.67 15.63
N ASN A 84 -14.10 6.96 15.35
CA ASN A 84 -12.91 7.44 14.64
C ASN A 84 -11.73 7.61 15.61
N VAL A 85 -11.22 6.49 16.11
CA VAL A 85 -10.10 6.41 17.04
C VAL A 85 -9.16 5.28 16.60
N PRO A 86 -7.86 5.35 16.97
CA PRO A 86 -6.92 4.28 16.64
C PRO A 86 -7.20 2.98 17.37
#